data_22a9e1b39d9a3660d6ca054dce98fbf4
#
_entry.id   22a9e1b39d9a3660d6ca054dce98fbf4
#
_cell.length_a   1.000
_cell.length_b   1.000
_cell.length_c   1.000
_cell.angle_alpha   90.00
_cell.angle_beta   90.00
_cell.angle_gamma   90.00
#
_symmetry.space_group_name_H-M   'P 1'
#
loop_
_entity.id
_entity.type
_entity.pdbx_description
1 polymer ?
#
loop_
_entity_poly.entity_id
_entity_poly.type
_entity_poly.pdbx_seq_one_letter_code
_entity_poly.pdbx_strand_id
1 'polypeptide(L)'
;MSETNHEIDSNFAGRLNILRAGVLGANDGIISIAGVVIGVASATSNIFIIFLSGFAAILAGAFSMAGGEYVSVSTQKDTEEAAVAREQVLLDQNMELAKKSLYAAYIQNGECETSAQLLTNKAFLNNPLKALVEEKYGIEYEEFTNPWHAAISSFISFFLGSLPPMLSITIFPSDYRIPATVFIVGVALLLTGYTSAKLGKAPTKTAMIRNLAIGLLTMGVTFLLGQLFSI
;
A
#
# COMPACT_ATOMS: atom_id res chain seq x y z
N MET A 1 11.71 -31.07 -2.97
CA MET A 1 12.19 -29.84 -3.66
C MET A 1 11.05 -28.89 -4.06
N SER A 2 9.76 -29.27 -3.87
CA SER A 2 8.58 -28.42 -4.13
C SER A 2 8.12 -27.61 -2.91
N GLU A 3 8.29 -28.12 -1.68
CA GLU A 3 7.84 -27.45 -0.47
C GLU A 3 8.63 -26.17 -0.13
N THR A 4 9.93 -26.16 -0.41
CA THR A 4 10.77 -24.95 -0.17
C THR A 4 10.51 -23.79 -1.12
N ASN A 5 9.94 -24.03 -2.31
CA ASN A 5 9.56 -22.95 -3.22
C ASN A 5 8.21 -22.30 -2.83
N HIS A 6 7.29 -23.06 -2.24
CA HIS A 6 6.01 -22.53 -1.77
C HIS A 6 6.16 -21.61 -0.54
N GLU A 7 6.98 -21.97 0.44
CA GLU A 7 7.26 -21.11 1.60
C GLU A 7 7.96 -19.80 1.24
N ILE A 8 8.72 -19.78 0.14
CA ILE A 8 9.39 -18.57 -0.35
C ILE A 8 8.38 -17.63 -1.03
N ASP A 9 7.37 -18.15 -1.73
CA ASP A 9 6.39 -17.34 -2.45
C ASP A 9 5.32 -16.71 -1.51
N SER A 10 4.87 -17.43 -0.49
CA SER A 10 3.87 -16.95 0.47
C SER A 10 4.37 -15.78 1.32
N ASN A 11 5.60 -15.88 1.81
CA ASN A 11 6.30 -14.78 2.48
C ASN A 11 6.51 -13.58 1.54
N PHE A 12 6.45 -13.79 0.23
CA PHE A 12 6.66 -12.74 -0.76
C PHE A 12 5.45 -11.82 -0.93
N ALA A 13 4.23 -12.34 -1.02
CA ALA A 13 2.99 -11.55 -1.15
C ALA A 13 2.74 -10.68 0.09
N GLY A 14 2.90 -11.24 1.29
CA GLY A 14 2.81 -10.50 2.54
C GLY A 14 3.85 -9.39 2.66
N ARG A 15 5.10 -9.65 2.27
CA ARG A 15 6.17 -8.64 2.23
C ARG A 15 5.89 -7.54 1.22
N LEU A 16 5.36 -7.87 0.04
CA LEU A 16 4.97 -6.87 -0.95
C LEU A 16 3.87 -5.94 -0.44
N ASN A 17 2.89 -6.45 0.28
CA ASN A 17 1.84 -5.63 0.90
C ASN A 17 2.39 -4.67 1.95
N ILE A 18 3.29 -5.14 2.82
CA ILE A 18 3.95 -4.30 3.83
C ILE A 18 4.81 -3.21 3.16
N LEU A 19 5.58 -3.58 2.13
CA LEU A 19 6.40 -2.62 1.37
C LEU A 19 5.53 -1.60 0.64
N ARG A 20 4.44 -2.03 0.03
CA ARG A 20 3.47 -1.13 -0.63
C ARG A 20 2.88 -0.13 0.35
N ALA A 21 2.41 -0.60 1.51
CA ALA A 21 1.86 0.25 2.57
C ALA A 21 2.91 1.25 3.08
N GLY A 22 4.15 0.81 3.26
CA GLY A 22 5.26 1.65 3.68
C GLY A 22 5.63 2.74 2.65
N VAL A 23 5.75 2.36 1.38
CA VAL A 23 6.04 3.33 0.29
C VAL A 23 4.91 4.34 0.12
N LEU A 24 3.66 3.87 0.16
CA LEU A 24 2.48 4.73 0.06
C LEU A 24 2.44 5.71 1.25
N GLY A 25 2.61 5.21 2.46
CA GLY A 25 2.64 6.03 3.68
C GLY A 25 3.74 7.09 3.65
N ALA A 26 4.98 6.73 3.29
CA ALA A 26 6.08 7.68 3.21
C ALA A 26 5.82 8.78 2.17
N ASN A 27 5.38 8.42 0.97
CA ASN A 27 5.09 9.38 -0.09
C ASN A 27 3.96 10.32 0.28
N ASP A 28 2.87 9.80 0.88
CA ASP A 28 1.74 10.61 1.32
C ASP A 28 2.12 11.51 2.49
N GLY A 29 2.90 11.04 3.45
CA GLY A 29 3.43 11.86 4.54
C GLY A 29 4.25 13.05 4.04
N ILE A 30 5.12 12.84 3.04
CA ILE A 30 5.90 13.94 2.43
C ILE A 30 4.96 14.96 1.76
N ILE A 31 4.06 14.51 0.88
CA ILE A 31 3.23 15.39 0.03
C ILE A 31 2.18 16.11 0.87
N SER A 32 1.45 15.38 1.70
CA SER A 32 0.33 15.94 2.49
C SER A 32 0.82 16.95 3.51
N ILE A 33 1.89 16.64 4.23
CA ILE A 33 2.43 17.57 5.23
C ILE A 33 3.12 18.77 4.59
N ALA A 34 3.85 18.57 3.47
CA ALA A 34 4.38 19.70 2.71
C ALA A 34 3.26 20.65 2.25
N GLY A 35 2.17 20.12 1.73
CA GLY A 35 1.00 20.90 1.33
C GLY A 35 0.42 21.71 2.49
N VAL A 36 0.18 21.08 3.64
CA VAL A 36 -0.38 21.75 4.83
C VAL A 36 0.56 22.85 5.33
N VAL A 37 1.84 22.54 5.56
CA VAL A 37 2.76 23.50 6.17
C VAL A 37 3.11 24.66 5.25
N ILE A 38 3.20 24.44 3.92
CA ILE A 38 3.40 25.51 2.93
C ILE A 38 2.13 26.37 2.80
N GLY A 39 0.95 25.73 2.75
CA GLY A 39 -0.31 26.45 2.71
C GLY A 39 -0.49 27.38 3.91
N VAL A 40 -0.28 26.87 5.12
CA VAL A 40 -0.36 27.68 6.33
C VAL A 40 0.76 28.73 6.39
N ALA A 41 1.99 28.39 6.03
CA ALA A 41 3.11 29.33 6.01
C ALA A 41 2.96 30.46 4.97
N SER A 42 2.15 30.25 3.92
CA SER A 42 1.83 31.30 2.96
C SER A 42 0.72 32.25 3.45
N ALA A 43 -0.09 31.82 4.42
CA ALA A 43 -1.15 32.62 5.05
C ALA A 43 -0.67 33.39 6.28
N THR A 44 0.31 32.86 7.04
CA THR A 44 0.82 33.48 8.27
C THR A 44 2.30 33.22 8.48
N SER A 45 2.99 34.18 9.10
CA SER A 45 4.39 34.03 9.53
C SER A 45 4.53 33.44 10.94
N ASN A 46 3.43 33.24 11.66
CA ASN A 46 3.45 32.69 13.02
C ASN A 46 3.89 31.23 13.04
N ILE A 47 5.12 30.99 13.51
CA ILE A 47 5.73 29.64 13.55
C ILE A 47 4.96 28.65 14.42
N PHE A 48 4.33 29.12 15.51
CA PHE A 48 3.55 28.25 16.37
C PHE A 48 2.29 27.70 15.64
N ILE A 49 1.61 28.54 14.88
CA ILE A 49 0.44 28.15 14.08
C ILE A 49 0.86 27.13 13.00
N ILE A 50 1.95 27.41 12.30
CA ILE A 50 2.49 26.52 11.27
C ILE A 50 2.86 25.17 11.88
N PHE A 51 3.60 25.16 12.99
CA PHE A 51 4.00 23.96 13.70
C PHE A 51 2.80 23.15 14.19
N LEU A 52 1.85 23.81 14.88
CA LEU A 52 0.67 23.13 15.43
C LEU A 52 -0.20 22.51 14.31
N SER A 53 -0.41 23.26 13.22
CA SER A 53 -1.18 22.75 12.07
C SER A 53 -0.50 21.53 11.42
N GLY A 54 0.82 21.63 11.19
CA GLY A 54 1.60 20.51 10.63
C GLY A 54 1.62 19.29 11.56
N PHE A 55 1.82 19.49 12.85
CA PHE A 55 1.85 18.39 13.82
C PHE A 55 0.48 17.71 13.97
N ALA A 56 -0.60 18.50 14.02
CA ALA A 56 -1.96 17.95 14.03
C ALA A 56 -2.26 17.14 12.75
N ALA A 57 -1.81 17.66 11.58
CA ALA A 57 -1.95 16.96 10.32
C ALA A 57 -1.14 15.66 10.26
N ILE A 58 0.08 15.63 10.83
CA ILE A 58 0.90 14.41 10.96
C ILE A 58 0.16 13.35 11.75
N LEU A 59 -0.35 13.70 12.93
CA LEU A 59 -1.07 12.73 13.77
C LEU A 59 -2.34 12.23 13.07
N ALA A 60 -3.16 13.14 12.57
CA ALA A 60 -4.39 12.77 11.87
C ALA A 60 -4.12 11.88 10.65
N GLY A 61 -3.13 12.25 9.82
CA GLY A 61 -2.74 11.50 8.64
C GLY A 61 -2.17 10.12 8.97
N ALA A 62 -1.26 10.02 9.95
CA ALA A 62 -0.66 8.76 10.35
C ALA A 62 -1.71 7.76 10.86
N PHE A 63 -2.63 8.20 11.72
CA PHE A 63 -3.73 7.35 12.22
C PHE A 63 -4.73 7.01 11.12
N SER A 64 -5.08 7.94 10.24
CA SER A 64 -5.98 7.71 9.11
C SER A 64 -5.43 6.69 8.14
N MET A 65 -4.15 6.84 7.75
CA MET A 65 -3.47 5.89 6.86
C MET A 65 -3.39 4.49 7.48
N ALA A 66 -2.95 4.41 8.74
CA ALA A 66 -2.87 3.13 9.45
C ALA A 66 -4.24 2.45 9.58
N GLY A 67 -5.27 3.21 9.94
CA GLY A 67 -6.65 2.72 10.02
C GLY A 67 -7.19 2.26 8.67
N GLY A 68 -6.92 3.02 7.61
CA GLY A 68 -7.31 2.66 6.24
C GLY A 68 -6.64 1.36 5.76
N GLU A 69 -5.34 1.20 5.99
CA GLU A 69 -4.63 -0.05 5.67
C GLU A 69 -5.14 -1.23 6.51
N TYR A 70 -5.38 -1.02 7.81
CA TYR A 70 -5.94 -2.06 8.66
C TYR A 70 -7.30 -2.55 8.15
N VAL A 71 -8.23 -1.63 7.86
CA VAL A 71 -9.57 -1.96 7.36
C VAL A 71 -9.49 -2.63 5.97
N SER A 72 -8.66 -2.11 5.07
CA SER A 72 -8.50 -2.65 3.72
C SER A 72 -7.99 -4.10 3.75
N VAL A 73 -6.93 -4.37 4.51
CA VAL A 73 -6.35 -5.73 4.62
C VAL A 73 -7.25 -6.66 5.42
N SER A 74 -7.98 -6.17 6.43
CA SER A 74 -8.99 -6.96 7.15
C SER A 74 -10.12 -7.38 6.21
N THR A 75 -10.63 -6.46 5.39
CA THR A 75 -11.69 -6.76 4.41
C THR A 75 -11.22 -7.80 3.38
N GLN A 76 -9.96 -7.70 2.93
CA GLN A 76 -9.37 -8.70 2.05
C GLN A 76 -9.35 -10.08 2.74
N LYS A 77 -8.84 -10.15 3.97
CA LYS A 77 -8.80 -11.37 4.78
C LYS A 77 -10.19 -11.99 4.97
N ASP A 78 -11.18 -11.18 5.36
CA ASP A 78 -12.56 -11.63 5.55
C ASP A 78 -13.14 -12.22 4.25
N THR A 79 -12.80 -11.61 3.10
CA THR A 79 -13.22 -12.09 1.77
C THR A 79 -12.57 -13.43 1.42
N GLU A 80 -11.28 -13.59 1.72
CA GLU A 80 -10.53 -14.82 1.52
C GLU A 80 -11.07 -15.95 2.42
N GLU A 81 -11.29 -15.69 3.70
CA GLU A 81 -11.89 -16.65 4.65
C GLU A 81 -13.31 -17.08 4.21
N ALA A 82 -14.12 -16.13 3.71
CA ALA A 82 -15.44 -16.43 3.18
C ALA A 82 -15.39 -17.29 1.91
N ALA A 83 -14.37 -17.11 1.07
CA ALA A 83 -14.16 -17.96 -0.11
C ALA A 83 -13.78 -19.39 0.30
N VAL A 84 -12.87 -19.54 1.27
CA VAL A 84 -12.49 -20.86 1.84
C VAL A 84 -13.71 -21.56 2.43
N ALA A 85 -14.51 -20.87 3.23
CA ALA A 85 -15.72 -21.44 3.85
C ALA A 85 -16.74 -21.91 2.80
N ARG A 86 -16.92 -21.15 1.69
CA ARG A 86 -17.82 -21.55 0.61
C ARG A 86 -17.37 -22.83 -0.10
N GLU A 87 -16.09 -22.97 -0.38
CA GLU A 87 -15.55 -24.17 -1.03
C GLU A 87 -15.57 -25.37 -0.08
N GLN A 88 -15.37 -25.16 1.21
CA GLN A 88 -15.53 -26.22 2.22
C GLN A 88 -16.98 -26.76 2.23
N VAL A 89 -17.97 -25.85 2.27
CA VAL A 89 -19.38 -26.25 2.22
C VAL A 89 -19.70 -27.00 0.91
N LEU A 90 -19.15 -26.56 -0.22
CA LEU A 90 -19.34 -27.23 -1.51
C LEU A 90 -18.75 -28.65 -1.49
N LEU A 91 -17.56 -28.83 -0.92
CA LEU A 91 -16.92 -30.15 -0.76
C LEU A 91 -17.76 -31.09 0.11
N ASP A 92 -18.28 -30.56 1.23
CA ASP A 92 -19.06 -31.35 2.20
C ASP A 92 -20.43 -31.75 1.64
N GLN A 93 -21.07 -30.88 0.85
CA GLN A 93 -22.41 -31.10 0.31
C GLN A 93 -22.43 -31.84 -1.02
N ASN A 94 -21.46 -31.59 -1.90
CA ASN A 94 -21.43 -32.15 -3.26
C ASN A 94 -20.02 -32.24 -3.83
N MET A 95 -19.31 -33.31 -3.43
CA MET A 95 -17.94 -33.58 -3.89
C MET A 95 -17.80 -33.65 -5.42
N GLU A 96 -18.80 -34.21 -6.11
CA GLU A 96 -18.78 -34.32 -7.59
C GLU A 96 -18.87 -32.93 -8.25
N LEU A 97 -19.67 -32.02 -7.68
CA LEU A 97 -19.77 -30.65 -8.18
C LEU A 97 -18.48 -29.88 -7.91
N ALA A 98 -17.89 -30.06 -6.71
CA ALA A 98 -16.59 -29.49 -6.36
C ALA A 98 -15.50 -29.94 -7.35
N LYS A 99 -15.47 -31.24 -7.66
CA LYS A 99 -14.53 -31.82 -8.63
C LYS A 99 -14.70 -31.24 -10.04
N LYS A 100 -15.94 -31.08 -10.50
CA LYS A 100 -16.23 -30.44 -11.79
C LYS A 100 -15.82 -28.96 -11.81
N SER A 101 -16.03 -28.24 -10.70
CA SER A 101 -15.66 -26.83 -10.61
C SER A 101 -14.14 -26.63 -10.62
N LEU A 102 -13.38 -27.52 -9.96
CA LEU A 102 -11.91 -27.48 -10.00
C LEU A 102 -11.38 -27.81 -11.40
N TYR A 103 -11.93 -28.82 -12.07
CA TYR A 103 -11.58 -29.13 -13.45
C TYR A 103 -11.82 -27.92 -14.39
N ALA A 104 -12.97 -27.26 -14.23
CA ALA A 104 -13.29 -26.07 -15.03
C ALA A 104 -12.32 -24.91 -14.73
N ALA A 105 -11.88 -24.73 -13.47
CA ALA A 105 -10.89 -23.73 -13.12
C ALA A 105 -9.53 -24.00 -13.79
N TYR A 106 -9.03 -25.23 -13.80
CA TYR A 106 -7.81 -25.58 -14.53
C TYR A 106 -7.91 -25.29 -16.03
N ILE A 107 -9.04 -25.61 -16.67
CA ILE A 107 -9.27 -25.29 -18.09
C ILE A 107 -9.27 -23.76 -18.31
N GLN A 108 -9.92 -23.01 -17.43
CA GLN A 108 -9.97 -21.54 -17.52
C GLN A 108 -8.58 -20.91 -17.34
N ASN A 109 -7.72 -21.53 -16.51
CA ASN A 109 -6.34 -21.10 -16.28
C ASN A 109 -5.39 -21.54 -17.42
N GLY A 110 -5.89 -22.21 -18.46
CA GLY A 110 -5.14 -22.53 -19.68
C GLY A 110 -4.58 -23.95 -19.74
N GLU A 111 -4.95 -24.83 -18.82
CA GLU A 111 -4.56 -26.23 -18.87
C GLU A 111 -5.31 -26.99 -19.97
N CYS A 112 -4.65 -27.96 -20.60
CA CYS A 112 -5.35 -28.85 -21.55
C CYS A 112 -6.22 -29.87 -20.77
N GLU A 113 -7.22 -30.44 -21.46
CA GLU A 113 -8.21 -31.35 -20.85
C GLU A 113 -7.57 -32.53 -20.11
N THR A 114 -6.53 -33.13 -20.68
CA THR A 114 -5.81 -34.27 -20.09
C THR A 114 -5.05 -33.87 -18.84
N SER A 115 -4.39 -32.69 -18.84
CA SER A 115 -3.68 -32.12 -17.70
C SER A 115 -4.67 -31.74 -16.59
N ALA A 116 -5.74 -31.01 -16.94
CA ALA A 116 -6.78 -30.60 -15.99
C ALA A 116 -7.43 -31.80 -15.28
N GLN A 117 -7.71 -32.88 -16.00
CA GLN A 117 -8.25 -34.11 -15.42
C GLN A 117 -7.28 -34.77 -14.45
N LEU A 118 -5.99 -34.84 -14.80
CA LEU A 118 -4.94 -35.42 -13.97
C LEU A 118 -4.71 -34.60 -12.70
N LEU A 119 -4.60 -33.26 -12.83
CA LEU A 119 -4.42 -32.33 -11.72
C LEU A 119 -5.63 -32.38 -10.76
N THR A 120 -6.84 -32.36 -11.30
CA THR A 120 -8.07 -32.50 -10.48
C THR A 120 -8.07 -33.77 -9.67
N ASN A 121 -7.77 -34.91 -10.29
CA ASN A 121 -7.73 -36.20 -9.57
C ASN A 121 -6.64 -36.21 -8.49
N LYS A 122 -5.46 -35.67 -8.78
CA LYS A 122 -4.36 -35.55 -7.83
C LYS A 122 -4.71 -34.63 -6.65
N ALA A 123 -5.38 -33.51 -6.92
CA ALA A 123 -5.82 -32.58 -5.88
C ALA A 123 -6.81 -33.22 -4.90
N PHE A 124 -7.77 -34.01 -5.44
CA PHE A 124 -8.75 -34.71 -4.62
C PHE A 124 -8.18 -35.88 -3.81
N LEU A 125 -7.00 -36.39 -4.17
CA LEU A 125 -6.27 -37.38 -3.36
C LEU A 125 -5.46 -36.75 -2.22
N ASN A 126 -5.07 -35.48 -2.34
CA ASN A 126 -4.22 -34.78 -1.37
C ASN A 126 -5.01 -33.78 -0.53
N ASN A 127 -5.25 -32.58 -1.08
CA ASN A 127 -5.98 -31.50 -0.40
C ASN A 127 -6.90 -30.80 -1.41
N PRO A 128 -8.16 -31.25 -1.57
CA PRO A 128 -9.09 -30.67 -2.53
C PRO A 128 -9.48 -29.23 -2.19
N LEU A 129 -9.59 -28.87 -0.90
CA LEU A 129 -9.95 -27.52 -0.48
C LEU A 129 -8.86 -26.52 -0.88
N LYS A 130 -7.61 -26.84 -0.63
CA LYS A 130 -6.46 -26.02 -1.03
C LYS A 130 -6.50 -25.77 -2.54
N ALA A 131 -6.62 -26.83 -3.34
CA ALA A 131 -6.64 -26.71 -4.79
C ALA A 131 -7.83 -25.89 -5.29
N LEU A 132 -9.03 -26.05 -4.72
CA LEU A 132 -10.20 -25.27 -5.08
C LEU A 132 -9.99 -23.77 -4.82
N VAL A 133 -9.44 -23.43 -3.65
CA VAL A 133 -9.21 -22.04 -3.23
C VAL A 133 -8.12 -21.40 -4.09
N GLU A 134 -7.00 -22.08 -4.28
CA GLU A 134 -5.87 -21.56 -5.04
C GLU A 134 -6.20 -21.38 -6.53
N GLU A 135 -6.82 -22.37 -7.15
CA GLU A 135 -7.08 -22.34 -8.59
C GLU A 135 -8.27 -21.47 -9.00
N LYS A 136 -9.30 -21.36 -8.16
CA LYS A 136 -10.49 -20.54 -8.47
C LYS A 136 -10.33 -19.08 -8.11
N TYR A 137 -9.61 -18.77 -7.02
CA TYR A 137 -9.56 -17.43 -6.45
C TYR A 137 -8.15 -16.85 -6.44
N GLY A 138 -7.11 -17.65 -6.68
CA GLY A 138 -5.72 -17.22 -6.57
C GLY A 138 -5.30 -16.89 -5.14
N ILE A 139 -5.98 -17.46 -4.14
CA ILE A 139 -5.73 -17.22 -2.71
C ILE A 139 -4.80 -18.32 -2.21
N GLU A 140 -3.72 -17.95 -1.53
CA GLU A 140 -2.84 -18.91 -0.85
C GLU A 140 -3.54 -19.48 0.38
N TYR A 141 -3.80 -20.78 0.36
CA TYR A 141 -4.53 -21.48 1.43
C TYR A 141 -3.73 -21.44 2.74
N GLU A 142 -4.38 -21.03 3.83
CA GLU A 142 -3.84 -20.87 5.19
C GLU A 142 -2.86 -19.71 5.40
N GLU A 143 -2.59 -18.87 4.39
CA GLU A 143 -1.65 -17.76 4.49
C GLU A 143 -2.35 -16.40 4.33
N PHE A 144 -3.11 -16.00 5.34
CA PHE A 144 -3.78 -14.69 5.35
C PHE A 144 -2.84 -13.57 5.77
N THR A 145 -2.88 -12.47 5.05
CA THR A 145 -2.08 -11.28 5.39
C THR A 145 -2.52 -10.69 6.74
N ASN A 146 -1.56 -10.39 7.61
CA ASN A 146 -1.86 -9.77 8.90
C ASN A 146 -2.12 -8.26 8.74
N PRO A 147 -3.34 -7.77 9.05
CA PRO A 147 -3.69 -6.35 8.92
C PRO A 147 -2.82 -5.41 9.74
N TRP A 148 -2.38 -5.85 10.93
CA TRP A 148 -1.54 -5.04 11.81
C TRP A 148 -0.17 -4.72 11.23
N HIS A 149 0.43 -5.65 10.49
CA HIS A 149 1.74 -5.40 9.88
C HIS A 149 1.67 -4.29 8.82
N ALA A 150 0.62 -4.28 7.99
CA ALA A 150 0.40 -3.24 6.99
C ALA A 150 0.09 -1.89 7.66
N ALA A 151 -0.78 -1.88 8.67
CA ALA A 151 -1.15 -0.68 9.43
C ALA A 151 0.06 -0.02 10.12
N ILE A 152 0.87 -0.81 10.83
CA ILE A 152 2.06 -0.31 11.53
C ILE A 152 3.10 0.21 10.53
N SER A 153 3.33 -0.53 9.43
CA SER A 153 4.23 -0.09 8.36
C SER A 153 3.79 1.25 7.78
N SER A 154 2.51 1.41 7.49
CA SER A 154 1.92 2.65 6.97
C SER A 154 2.06 3.81 7.96
N PHE A 155 1.73 3.57 9.23
CA PHE A 155 1.85 4.58 10.30
C PHE A 155 3.27 5.13 10.41
N ILE A 156 4.25 4.21 10.58
CA ILE A 156 5.66 4.59 10.76
C ILE A 156 6.17 5.32 9.52
N SER A 157 5.86 4.81 8.34
CA SER A 157 6.32 5.38 7.08
C SER A 157 5.72 6.76 6.81
N PHE A 158 4.43 6.98 7.09
CA PHE A 158 3.80 8.29 6.99
C PHE A 158 4.47 9.28 7.96
N PHE A 159 4.67 8.88 9.22
CA PHE A 159 5.30 9.72 10.22
C PHE A 159 6.72 10.11 9.80
N LEU A 160 7.55 9.15 9.38
CA LEU A 160 8.91 9.41 8.90
C LEU A 160 8.92 10.27 7.63
N GLY A 161 8.00 10.02 6.69
CA GLY A 161 7.84 10.83 5.48
C GLY A 161 7.43 12.27 5.77
N SER A 162 6.75 12.52 6.87
CA SER A 162 6.33 13.85 7.31
C SER A 162 7.46 14.70 7.90
N LEU A 163 8.56 14.08 8.34
CA LEU A 163 9.66 14.80 8.98
C LEU A 163 10.37 15.81 8.07
N PRO A 164 10.74 15.51 6.80
CA PRO A 164 11.41 16.48 5.95
C PRO A 164 10.64 17.79 5.78
N PRO A 165 9.34 17.82 5.40
CA PRO A 165 8.61 19.07 5.29
C PRO A 165 8.42 19.77 6.63
N MET A 166 8.16 19.03 7.71
CA MET A 166 7.93 19.61 9.03
C MET A 166 9.18 20.25 9.61
N LEU A 167 10.33 19.57 9.51
CA LEU A 167 11.60 20.10 9.99
C LEU A 167 12.05 21.30 9.17
N SER A 168 11.96 21.23 7.85
CA SER A 168 12.39 22.33 6.99
C SER A 168 11.57 23.60 7.25
N ILE A 169 10.23 23.50 7.31
CA ILE A 169 9.38 24.67 7.51
C ILE A 169 9.59 25.34 8.88
N THR A 170 10.04 24.58 9.88
CA THR A 170 10.24 25.08 11.25
C THR A 170 11.65 25.58 11.54
N ILE A 171 12.69 25.00 10.91
CA ILE A 171 14.09 25.33 11.19
C ILE A 171 14.53 26.59 10.44
N PHE A 172 14.08 26.77 9.18
CA PHE A 172 14.53 27.88 8.37
C PHE A 172 13.84 29.21 8.75
N PRO A 173 14.56 30.37 8.65
CA PRO A 173 13.98 31.69 8.82
C PRO A 173 12.81 31.96 7.89
N SER A 174 11.92 32.90 8.26
CA SER A 174 10.68 33.22 7.51
C SER A 174 10.90 33.42 6.00
N ASP A 175 11.96 34.11 5.62
CA ASP A 175 12.22 34.49 4.22
C ASP A 175 12.62 33.31 3.35
N TYR A 176 13.21 32.26 3.95
CA TYR A 176 13.73 31.09 3.24
C TYR A 176 12.96 29.81 3.51
N ARG A 177 12.02 29.80 4.48
CA ARG A 177 11.34 28.56 4.93
C ARG A 177 10.56 27.87 3.80
N ILE A 178 9.80 28.62 3.00
CA ILE A 178 9.01 28.04 1.89
C ILE A 178 9.93 27.50 0.78
N PRO A 179 10.86 28.29 0.20
CA PRO A 179 11.73 27.76 -0.86
C PRO A 179 12.64 26.62 -0.37
N ALA A 180 13.14 26.67 0.86
CA ALA A 180 13.90 25.58 1.44
C ALA A 180 13.06 24.29 1.59
N THR A 181 11.82 24.45 2.05
CA THR A 181 10.90 23.31 2.17
C THR A 181 10.58 22.69 0.81
N VAL A 182 10.28 23.49 -0.21
CA VAL A 182 10.04 23.00 -1.57
C VAL A 182 11.25 22.21 -2.10
N PHE A 183 12.47 22.72 -1.86
CA PHE A 183 13.69 22.05 -2.29
C PHE A 183 13.90 20.71 -1.56
N ILE A 184 13.81 20.69 -0.22
CA ILE A 184 14.01 19.49 0.61
C ILE A 184 12.95 18.43 0.29
N VAL A 185 11.69 18.84 0.16
CA VAL A 185 10.58 17.96 -0.23
C VAL A 185 10.80 17.41 -1.65
N GLY A 186 11.26 18.24 -2.58
CA GLY A 186 11.60 17.81 -3.94
C GLY A 186 12.64 16.69 -3.94
N VAL A 187 13.72 16.85 -3.15
CA VAL A 187 14.75 15.81 -2.99
C VAL A 187 14.16 14.56 -2.35
N ALA A 188 13.35 14.68 -1.28
CA ALA A 188 12.71 13.54 -0.63
C ALA A 188 11.79 12.76 -1.59
N LEU A 189 11.01 13.45 -2.43
CA LEU A 189 10.13 12.82 -3.43
C LEU A 189 10.91 12.13 -4.56
N LEU A 190 12.04 12.67 -4.96
CA LEU A 190 12.92 11.99 -5.92
C LEU A 190 13.50 10.70 -5.31
N LEU A 191 13.93 10.73 -4.05
CA LEU A 191 14.45 9.56 -3.34
C LEU A 191 13.37 8.49 -3.12
N THR A 192 12.17 8.87 -2.69
CA THR A 192 11.05 7.92 -2.53
C THR A 192 10.59 7.34 -3.87
N GLY A 193 10.55 8.15 -4.93
CA GLY A 193 10.26 7.69 -6.29
C GLY A 193 11.31 6.70 -6.81
N TYR A 194 12.59 6.95 -6.54
CA TYR A 194 13.68 6.05 -6.91
C TYR A 194 13.61 4.73 -6.15
N THR A 195 13.47 4.78 -4.82
CA THR A 195 13.41 3.57 -3.97
C THR A 195 12.18 2.72 -4.27
N SER A 196 11.01 3.36 -4.44
CA SER A 196 9.77 2.69 -4.84
C SER A 196 9.90 1.96 -6.18
N ALA A 197 10.45 2.64 -7.19
CA ALA A 197 10.66 2.04 -8.50
C ALA A 197 11.64 0.87 -8.47
N LYS A 198 12.71 0.98 -7.68
CA LYS A 198 13.69 -0.11 -7.52
C LYS A 198 13.08 -1.33 -6.84
N LEU A 199 12.28 -1.14 -5.80
CA LEU A 199 11.56 -2.23 -5.12
C LEU A 199 10.54 -2.90 -6.04
N GLY A 200 9.79 -2.12 -6.83
CA GLY A 200 8.80 -2.61 -7.78
C GLY A 200 9.36 -3.03 -9.16
N LYS A 201 10.69 -3.01 -9.35
CA LYS A 201 11.36 -3.28 -10.67
C LYS A 201 10.76 -2.45 -11.81
N ALA A 202 10.32 -1.22 -11.53
CA ALA A 202 9.68 -0.31 -12.46
C ALA A 202 10.68 0.75 -13.00
N PRO A 203 10.33 1.50 -14.08
CA PRO A 203 11.17 2.55 -14.61
C PRO A 203 11.39 3.69 -13.59
N THR A 204 12.61 3.83 -13.09
CA THR A 204 12.96 4.77 -12.00
C THR A 204 12.71 6.23 -12.38
N LYS A 205 13.12 6.65 -13.58
CA LYS A 205 12.96 8.03 -14.04
C LYS A 205 11.48 8.47 -14.05
N THR A 206 10.60 7.62 -14.56
CA THR A 206 9.16 7.89 -14.63
C THR A 206 8.56 8.02 -13.22
N ALA A 207 8.92 7.14 -12.30
CA ALA A 207 8.43 7.20 -10.92
C ALA A 207 8.91 8.46 -10.18
N MET A 208 10.19 8.81 -10.32
CA MET A 208 10.77 10.02 -9.74
C MET A 208 10.07 11.28 -10.24
N ILE A 209 9.91 11.42 -11.57
CA ILE A 209 9.25 12.58 -12.18
C ILE A 209 7.78 12.67 -11.74
N ARG A 210 7.06 11.56 -11.70
CA ARG A 210 5.66 11.51 -11.28
C ARG A 210 5.49 11.96 -9.82
N ASN A 211 6.32 11.45 -8.89
CA ASN A 211 6.25 11.86 -7.50
C ASN A 211 6.58 13.35 -7.33
N LEU A 212 7.63 13.83 -7.98
CA LEU A 212 8.01 15.23 -7.93
C LEU A 212 6.91 16.15 -8.50
N ALA A 213 6.33 15.79 -9.65
CA ALA A 213 5.27 16.58 -10.29
C ALA A 213 4.02 16.69 -9.39
N ILE A 214 3.57 15.58 -8.78
CA ILE A 214 2.43 15.59 -7.86
C ILE A 214 2.75 16.43 -6.62
N GLY A 215 3.93 16.28 -6.03
CA GLY A 215 4.34 17.06 -4.87
C GLY A 215 4.42 18.56 -5.16
N LEU A 216 5.03 18.96 -6.29
CA LEU A 216 5.08 20.36 -6.70
C LEU A 216 3.69 20.94 -6.98
N LEU A 217 2.81 20.18 -7.62
CA LEU A 217 1.42 20.57 -7.85
C LEU A 217 0.69 20.81 -6.53
N THR A 218 0.79 19.86 -5.59
CA THR A 218 0.15 19.97 -4.27
C THR A 218 0.66 21.20 -3.52
N MET A 219 1.97 21.38 -3.42
CA MET A 219 2.58 22.54 -2.77
C MET A 219 2.19 23.85 -3.44
N GLY A 220 2.13 23.89 -4.77
CA GLY A 220 1.70 25.08 -5.53
C GLY A 220 0.26 25.46 -5.28
N VAL A 221 -0.66 24.48 -5.32
CA VAL A 221 -2.09 24.70 -5.05
C VAL A 221 -2.31 25.18 -3.62
N THR A 222 -1.69 24.53 -2.64
CA THR A 222 -1.87 24.91 -1.22
C THR A 222 -1.22 26.25 -0.90
N PHE A 223 -0.08 26.58 -1.53
CA PHE A 223 0.53 27.91 -1.44
C PHE A 223 -0.41 29.02 -1.93
N LEU A 224 -1.00 28.83 -3.12
CA LEU A 224 -1.95 29.80 -3.69
C LEU A 224 -3.21 29.94 -2.81
N LEU A 225 -3.73 28.84 -2.29
CA LEU A 225 -4.86 28.88 -1.35
C LEU A 225 -4.51 29.65 -0.08
N GLY A 226 -3.33 29.43 0.48
CA GLY A 226 -2.89 30.14 1.68
C GLY A 226 -2.75 31.65 1.43
N GLN A 227 -2.26 32.06 0.27
CA GLN A 227 -2.19 33.47 -0.11
C GLN A 227 -3.57 34.15 -0.23
N LEU A 228 -4.61 33.43 -0.65
CA LEU A 228 -5.97 33.96 -0.70
C LEU A 228 -6.53 34.27 0.70
N PHE A 229 -6.04 33.61 1.73
CA PHE A 229 -6.46 33.77 3.12
C PHE A 229 -5.39 34.44 3.99
N SER A 230 -4.35 35.08 3.37
CA SER A 230 -3.30 35.76 4.12
C SER A 230 -3.89 36.93 4.92
N ILE A 231 -3.61 36.94 6.22
CA ILE A 231 -4.03 37.94 7.19
C ILE A 231 -2.84 38.81 7.56
#